data_1e12d15cc08d6c9f0c90004af1a99dac
#
_entry.id   1e12d15cc08d6c9f0c90004af1a99dac
#
_cell.length_a   1.000
_cell.length_b   1.000
_cell.length_c   1.000
_cell.angle_alpha   90.00
_cell.angle_beta   90.00
_cell.angle_gamma   90.00
#
_symmetry.space_group_name_H-M   'P 1'
#
loop_
_entity.id
_entity.type
_entity.pdbx_description
1 polymer ?
#
loop_
_entity_poly.entity_id
_entity_poly.type
_entity_poly.pdbx_seq_one_letter_code
_entity_poly.pdbx_strand_id
1 'polypeptide(L)'
;MKVFAHLEALHTFLYALGGMSMAASFILFCLLLLHSIALKTLPQSTDTHKRQSLKKLLDIGLLGVFFTSMAKGFYNSTNLVITRRSVKLKNLKEACHLVMISDVHIGAYLKKDYLQKIVDRINALHPDIVVIVGDLADLKAELVQKDLTPLKSIQSKYGVYCVLGNHEYYHGVDALIEVFKKNHLRVLQNESVQVAGLNLMGVNDLIGYRFKRFEPDFKTIFTQANPNLPSVLLSHQPKSIRYLEQKPDLLLCGHTHAGQIFPFSLLVWLDQKYIYGHYHLKDCQMIVSSGCGFWGPPVRIFTKSEIVSIHLKPENQA
;
A
#
# COMPACT_ATOMS: atom_id res chain seq x y z
N MET A 1 16.81 -26.24 16.32
CA MET A 1 15.45 -25.73 16.02
C MET A 1 14.93 -24.72 17.04
N LYS A 2 14.87 -25.01 18.35
CA LYS A 2 14.39 -24.03 19.37
C LYS A 2 15.19 -22.71 19.45
N VAL A 3 16.52 -22.76 19.35
CA VAL A 3 17.38 -21.57 19.41
C VAL A 3 17.09 -20.60 18.24
N PHE A 4 16.93 -21.12 17.02
CA PHE A 4 16.59 -20.30 15.84
C PHE A 4 15.21 -19.62 15.97
N ALA A 5 14.22 -20.32 16.52
CA ALA A 5 12.89 -19.74 16.76
C ALA A 5 12.95 -18.60 17.81
N HIS A 6 13.76 -18.74 18.85
CA HIS A 6 13.95 -17.67 19.84
C HIS A 6 14.67 -16.46 19.25
N LEU A 7 15.67 -16.64 18.39
CA LEU A 7 16.36 -15.55 17.70
C LEU A 7 15.43 -14.80 16.74
N GLU A 8 14.58 -15.53 16.00
CA GLU A 8 13.60 -14.92 15.10
C GLU A 8 12.54 -14.11 15.89
N ALA A 9 12.03 -14.66 17.00
CA ALA A 9 11.10 -13.97 17.87
C ALA A 9 11.71 -12.70 18.47
N LEU A 10 12.98 -12.78 18.92
CA LEU A 10 13.72 -11.61 19.43
C LEU A 10 13.91 -10.55 18.34
N HIS A 11 14.29 -10.95 17.13
CA HIS A 11 14.44 -10.02 16.00
C HIS A 11 13.12 -9.32 15.68
N THR A 12 12.02 -10.05 15.60
CA THR A 12 10.68 -9.49 15.37
C THR A 12 10.28 -8.52 16.49
N PHE A 13 10.54 -8.88 17.74
CA PHE A 13 10.28 -8.02 18.90
C PHE A 13 11.10 -6.73 18.85
N LEU A 14 12.40 -6.81 18.59
CA LEU A 14 13.29 -5.64 18.50
C LEU A 14 12.89 -4.72 17.33
N TYR A 15 12.51 -5.30 16.18
CA TYR A 15 11.99 -4.55 15.04
C TYR A 15 10.70 -3.80 15.42
N ALA A 16 9.75 -4.49 16.06
CA ALA A 16 8.50 -3.88 16.50
C ALA A 16 8.74 -2.75 17.53
N LEU A 17 9.61 -3.00 18.51
CA LEU A 17 9.97 -2.02 19.54
C LEU A 17 10.63 -0.77 18.93
N GLY A 18 11.57 -0.95 18.00
CA GLY A 18 12.21 0.15 17.26
C GLY A 18 11.22 0.95 16.44
N GLY A 19 10.36 0.27 15.69
CA GLY A 19 9.30 0.92 14.91
C GLY A 19 8.30 1.68 15.78
N MET A 20 7.84 1.06 16.88
CA MET A 20 6.93 1.73 17.85
C MET A 20 7.57 2.95 18.48
N SER A 21 8.86 2.86 18.86
CA SER A 21 9.61 3.99 19.43
C SER A 21 9.74 5.14 18.44
N MET A 22 10.01 4.84 17.17
CA MET A 22 10.09 5.84 16.10
C MET A 22 8.74 6.55 15.90
N ALA A 23 7.64 5.80 15.81
CA ALA A 23 6.30 6.37 15.69
C ALA A 23 5.93 7.21 16.92
N ALA A 24 6.20 6.70 18.13
CA ALA A 24 5.93 7.41 19.37
C ALA A 24 6.69 8.74 19.45
N SER A 25 7.99 8.73 19.13
CA SER A 25 8.83 9.94 19.11
C SER A 25 8.32 10.97 18.11
N PHE A 26 7.96 10.53 16.88
CA PHE A 26 7.43 11.42 15.87
C PHE A 26 6.08 12.04 16.27
N ILE A 27 5.15 11.24 16.77
CA ILE A 27 3.83 11.70 17.19
C ILE A 27 3.97 12.65 18.39
N LEU A 28 4.79 12.27 19.38
CA LEU A 28 5.03 13.10 20.56
C LEU A 28 5.65 14.44 20.17
N PHE A 29 6.63 14.45 19.24
CA PHE A 29 7.21 15.67 18.72
C PHE A 29 6.15 16.58 18.09
N CYS A 30 5.28 16.05 17.22
CA CYS A 30 4.22 16.83 16.59
C CYS A 30 3.22 17.39 17.62
N LEU A 31 2.83 16.57 18.60
CA LEU A 31 1.92 16.98 19.66
C LEU A 31 2.52 18.05 20.57
N LEU A 32 3.80 17.92 20.95
CA LEU A 32 4.52 18.93 21.75
C LEU A 32 4.66 20.26 20.99
N LEU A 33 4.89 20.21 19.70
CA LEU A 33 4.90 21.42 18.85
C LEU A 33 3.55 22.13 18.90
N LEU A 34 2.44 21.40 18.69
CA LEU A 34 1.09 21.95 18.78
C LEU A 34 0.77 22.47 20.17
N HIS A 35 1.14 21.73 21.22
CA HIS A 35 0.97 22.12 22.61
C HIS A 35 1.74 23.42 22.91
N SER A 36 2.99 23.55 22.43
CA SER A 36 3.79 24.77 22.60
C SER A 36 3.11 25.99 21.98
N ILE A 37 2.51 25.81 20.78
CA ILE A 37 1.73 26.87 20.12
C ILE A 37 0.51 27.22 20.95
N ALA A 38 -0.26 26.21 21.40
CA ALA A 38 -1.45 26.42 22.24
C ALA A 38 -1.15 27.15 23.52
N LEU A 39 -0.02 26.85 24.20
CA LEU A 39 0.40 27.57 25.40
C LEU A 39 0.69 29.05 25.14
N LYS A 40 1.24 29.40 23.98
CA LYS A 40 1.52 30.79 23.60
C LYS A 40 0.26 31.59 23.30
N THR A 41 -0.80 30.93 22.85
CA THR A 41 -2.10 31.54 22.52
C THR A 41 -3.05 31.62 23.72
N LEU A 42 -2.68 31.05 24.87
CA LEU A 42 -3.50 31.15 26.10
C LEU A 42 -3.66 32.61 26.53
N PRO A 43 -4.89 33.02 26.87
CA PRO A 43 -5.13 34.38 27.41
C PRO A 43 -4.21 34.67 28.61
N GLN A 44 -3.66 35.87 28.62
CA GLN A 44 -2.95 36.38 29.82
C GLN A 44 -4.00 36.74 30.89
N SER A 45 -4.42 35.72 31.66
CA SER A 45 -5.31 35.93 32.76
C SER A 45 -4.51 36.43 33.97
N THR A 46 -5.05 37.42 34.71
CA THR A 46 -4.52 37.85 36.01
C THR A 46 -4.73 36.77 37.06
N ASP A 47 -5.67 35.84 36.87
CA ASP A 47 -5.89 34.67 37.71
C ASP A 47 -4.91 33.54 37.40
N THR A 48 -3.85 33.45 38.21
CA THR A 48 -2.81 32.43 38.06
C THR A 48 -3.32 31.00 38.27
N HIS A 49 -4.34 30.78 39.11
CA HIS A 49 -4.91 29.46 39.37
C HIS A 49 -5.68 28.95 38.12
N LYS A 50 -6.46 29.79 37.48
CA LYS A 50 -7.14 29.43 36.21
C LYS A 50 -6.16 29.08 35.12
N ARG A 51 -5.09 29.86 34.97
CA ARG A 51 -4.06 29.60 33.98
C ARG A 51 -3.32 28.29 34.23
N GLN A 52 -2.99 27.97 35.48
CA GLN A 52 -2.35 26.70 35.87
C GLN A 52 -3.29 25.50 35.59
N SER A 53 -4.57 25.62 35.93
CA SER A 53 -5.57 24.59 35.68
C SER A 53 -5.72 24.32 34.20
N LEU A 54 -5.74 25.36 33.37
CA LEU A 54 -5.84 25.21 31.92
C LEU A 54 -4.59 24.56 31.32
N LYS A 55 -3.38 24.89 31.79
CA LYS A 55 -2.14 24.19 31.42
C LYS A 55 -2.21 22.71 31.75
N LYS A 56 -2.57 22.34 32.97
CA LYS A 56 -2.73 20.94 33.40
C LYS A 56 -3.73 20.19 32.50
N LEU A 57 -4.82 20.84 32.15
CA LEU A 57 -5.83 20.24 31.24
C LEU A 57 -5.25 19.97 29.86
N LEU A 58 -4.46 20.90 29.32
CA LEU A 58 -3.76 20.72 28.03
C LEU A 58 -2.73 19.59 28.11
N ASP A 59 -1.97 19.49 29.22
CA ASP A 59 -1.00 18.41 29.41
C ASP A 59 -1.69 17.03 29.47
N ILE A 60 -2.78 16.91 30.22
CA ILE A 60 -3.59 15.67 30.29
C ILE A 60 -4.18 15.35 28.92
N GLY A 61 -4.72 16.36 28.23
CA GLY A 61 -5.27 16.22 26.88
C GLY A 61 -4.22 15.70 25.87
N LEU A 62 -3.00 16.26 25.92
CA LEU A 62 -1.89 15.80 25.08
C LEU A 62 -1.58 14.31 25.30
N LEU A 63 -1.45 13.90 26.57
CA LEU A 63 -1.19 12.49 26.91
C LEU A 63 -2.35 11.59 26.44
N GLY A 64 -3.59 12.01 26.64
CA GLY A 64 -4.77 11.28 26.17
C GLY A 64 -4.77 11.09 24.63
N VAL A 65 -4.49 12.14 23.88
CA VAL A 65 -4.37 12.09 22.41
C VAL A 65 -3.21 11.19 21.99
N PHE A 66 -2.06 11.30 22.65
CA PHE A 66 -0.89 10.47 22.35
C PHE A 66 -1.19 8.98 22.50
N PHE A 67 -1.66 8.54 23.68
CA PHE A 67 -1.93 7.12 23.92
C PHE A 67 -3.05 6.58 23.06
N THR A 68 -4.11 7.37 22.86
CA THR A 68 -5.22 6.97 21.98
C THR A 68 -4.76 6.83 20.52
N SER A 69 -3.92 7.77 20.04
CA SER A 69 -3.37 7.72 18.68
C SER A 69 -2.47 6.50 18.49
N MET A 70 -1.61 6.18 19.47
CA MET A 70 -0.75 5.01 19.42
C MET A 70 -1.56 3.70 19.41
N ALA A 71 -2.50 3.54 20.34
CA ALA A 71 -3.33 2.34 20.45
C ALA A 71 -4.17 2.12 19.17
N LYS A 72 -4.87 3.17 18.71
CA LYS A 72 -5.68 3.11 17.50
C LYS A 72 -4.81 2.92 16.25
N GLY A 73 -3.65 3.57 16.19
CA GLY A 73 -2.71 3.44 15.09
C GLY A 73 -2.16 2.02 14.96
N PHE A 74 -1.81 1.39 16.08
CA PHE A 74 -1.40 -0.02 16.12
C PHE A 74 -2.55 -0.95 15.67
N TYR A 75 -3.76 -0.75 16.17
CA TYR A 75 -4.93 -1.52 15.73
C TYR A 75 -5.16 -1.38 14.22
N ASN A 76 -5.09 -0.16 13.68
CA ASN A 76 -5.32 0.10 12.25
C ASN A 76 -4.26 -0.53 11.34
N SER A 77 -3.03 -0.74 11.83
CA SER A 77 -1.93 -1.27 11.00
C SER A 77 -2.14 -2.72 10.57
N THR A 78 -2.88 -3.50 11.37
CA THR A 78 -3.17 -4.91 11.11
C THR A 78 -4.67 -5.22 10.91
N ASN A 79 -5.54 -4.23 11.18
CA ASN A 79 -6.98 -4.37 10.94
C ASN A 79 -7.29 -4.08 9.46
N LEU A 80 -7.34 -5.14 8.69
CA LEU A 80 -7.58 -5.10 7.26
C LEU A 80 -9.05 -4.79 6.96
N VAL A 81 -9.32 -3.78 6.14
CA VAL A 81 -10.68 -3.46 5.66
C VAL A 81 -10.82 -3.80 4.17
N ILE A 82 -12.04 -4.03 3.70
CA ILE A 82 -12.34 -4.18 2.28
C ILE A 82 -12.96 -2.88 1.79
N THR A 83 -12.24 -2.20 0.90
CA THR A 83 -12.71 -0.98 0.24
C THR A 83 -13.28 -1.34 -1.13
N ARG A 84 -14.58 -1.03 -1.35
CA ARG A 84 -15.26 -1.33 -2.62
C ARG A 84 -15.24 -0.12 -3.53
N ARG A 85 -14.92 -0.33 -4.81
CA ARG A 85 -14.93 0.67 -5.87
C ARG A 85 -15.69 0.13 -7.08
N SER A 86 -16.35 1.03 -7.80
CA SER A 86 -16.96 0.73 -9.09
C SER A 86 -16.33 1.65 -10.13
N VAL A 87 -15.87 1.06 -11.23
CA VAL A 87 -15.19 1.78 -12.32
C VAL A 87 -15.90 1.44 -13.61
N LYS A 88 -16.35 2.43 -14.33
CA LYS A 88 -16.90 2.27 -15.68
C LYS A 88 -15.76 2.40 -16.70
N LEU A 89 -15.68 1.45 -17.62
CA LEU A 89 -14.67 1.42 -18.69
C LEU A 89 -15.36 1.38 -20.07
N LYS A 90 -14.88 2.23 -20.97
CA LYS A 90 -15.29 2.18 -22.39
C LYS A 90 -14.83 0.85 -22.99
N ASN A 91 -15.58 0.35 -23.96
CA ASN A 91 -15.25 -0.88 -24.70
C ASN A 91 -15.15 -2.16 -23.84
N LEU A 92 -15.41 -2.11 -22.55
CA LEU A 92 -15.57 -3.31 -21.74
C LEU A 92 -16.89 -3.99 -22.13
N LYS A 93 -16.87 -5.29 -22.45
CA LYS A 93 -18.06 -6.03 -22.89
C LYS A 93 -18.82 -6.64 -21.71
N GLU A 94 -18.10 -7.22 -20.77
CA GLU A 94 -18.64 -7.93 -19.61
C GLU A 94 -18.06 -7.35 -18.34
N ALA A 95 -18.85 -7.30 -17.27
CA ALA A 95 -18.36 -6.88 -15.96
C ALA A 95 -17.29 -7.83 -15.45
N CYS A 96 -16.28 -7.28 -14.77
CA CYS A 96 -15.17 -8.04 -14.22
C CYS A 96 -14.90 -7.58 -12.77
N HIS A 97 -14.79 -8.54 -11.86
CA HIS A 97 -14.44 -8.29 -10.47
C HIS A 97 -12.93 -8.45 -10.27
N LEU A 98 -12.23 -7.35 -10.11
CA LEU A 98 -10.81 -7.29 -9.84
C LEU A 98 -10.58 -7.01 -8.36
N VAL A 99 -9.74 -7.83 -7.69
CA VAL A 99 -9.27 -7.56 -6.33
C VAL A 99 -7.81 -7.14 -6.37
N MET A 100 -7.53 -5.97 -5.79
CA MET A 100 -6.21 -5.39 -5.72
C MET A 100 -5.69 -5.42 -4.29
N ILE A 101 -4.45 -5.87 -4.12
CA ILE A 101 -3.62 -5.67 -2.94
C ILE A 101 -2.31 -4.99 -3.33
N SER A 102 -1.70 -4.30 -2.39
CA SER A 102 -0.37 -3.69 -2.52
C SER A 102 0.29 -3.56 -1.16
N ASP A 103 1.60 -3.28 -1.13
CA ASP A 103 2.30 -2.87 0.08
C ASP A 103 2.02 -3.81 1.26
N VAL A 104 2.21 -5.11 1.03
CA VAL A 104 1.99 -6.14 2.05
C VAL A 104 3.15 -6.20 3.03
N HIS A 105 4.38 -5.97 2.53
CA HIS A 105 5.62 -5.93 3.30
C HIS A 105 5.85 -7.16 4.17
N ILE A 106 5.71 -8.36 3.58
CA ILE A 106 6.04 -9.61 4.27
C ILE A 106 7.54 -9.61 4.56
N GLY A 107 7.87 -9.65 5.85
CA GLY A 107 9.26 -9.44 6.27
C GLY A 107 9.51 -9.70 7.74
N ALA A 108 10.16 -8.77 8.43
CA ALA A 108 10.55 -8.95 9.82
C ALA A 108 9.36 -9.07 10.79
N TYR A 109 8.27 -8.37 10.53
CA TYR A 109 7.10 -8.33 11.42
C TYR A 109 5.90 -9.06 10.84
N LEU A 110 5.50 -8.71 9.61
CA LEU A 110 4.38 -9.34 8.93
C LEU A 110 4.85 -10.67 8.31
N LYS A 111 4.25 -11.76 8.73
CA LYS A 111 4.65 -13.12 8.41
C LYS A 111 3.54 -13.88 7.68
N LYS A 112 3.78 -15.15 7.44
CA LYS A 112 2.88 -16.11 6.78
C LYS A 112 1.42 -16.00 7.25
N ASP A 113 1.18 -15.95 8.57
CA ASP A 113 -0.18 -15.93 9.13
C ASP A 113 -0.94 -14.65 8.78
N TYR A 114 -0.23 -13.52 8.64
CA TYR A 114 -0.85 -12.29 8.17
C TYR A 114 -1.21 -12.38 6.68
N LEU A 115 -0.30 -12.92 5.87
CA LEU A 115 -0.57 -13.15 4.46
C LEU A 115 -1.72 -14.14 4.24
N GLN A 116 -1.81 -15.19 5.07
CA GLN A 116 -2.93 -16.11 5.01
C GLN A 116 -4.27 -15.41 5.24
N LYS A 117 -4.36 -14.50 6.22
CA LYS A 117 -5.57 -13.69 6.45
C LYS A 117 -5.95 -12.83 5.24
N ILE A 118 -4.94 -12.29 4.53
CA ILE A 118 -5.18 -11.54 3.29
C ILE A 118 -5.74 -12.47 2.21
N VAL A 119 -5.13 -13.63 2.01
CA VAL A 119 -5.55 -14.63 1.03
C VAL A 119 -6.97 -15.13 1.31
N ASP A 120 -7.30 -15.45 2.55
CA ASP A 120 -8.65 -15.89 2.95
C ASP A 120 -9.70 -14.83 2.61
N ARG A 121 -9.38 -13.55 2.85
CA ARG A 121 -10.28 -12.43 2.51
C ARG A 121 -10.40 -12.20 1.01
N ILE A 122 -9.32 -12.38 0.24
CA ILE A 122 -9.37 -12.32 -1.23
C ILE A 122 -10.29 -13.43 -1.75
N ASN A 123 -10.09 -14.65 -1.28
CA ASN A 123 -10.87 -15.81 -1.74
C ASN A 123 -12.37 -15.67 -1.40
N ALA A 124 -12.70 -15.11 -0.23
CA ALA A 124 -14.09 -14.81 0.16
C ALA A 124 -14.78 -13.76 -0.73
N LEU A 125 -14.02 -12.99 -1.51
CA LEU A 125 -14.56 -12.04 -2.48
C LEU A 125 -14.86 -12.67 -3.85
N HIS A 126 -14.41 -13.91 -4.10
CA HIS A 126 -14.57 -14.62 -5.39
C HIS A 126 -14.16 -13.76 -6.60
N PRO A 127 -12.91 -13.29 -6.68
CA PRO A 127 -12.47 -12.39 -7.76
C PRO A 127 -12.35 -13.10 -9.09
N ASP A 128 -12.59 -12.36 -10.18
CA ASP A 128 -12.22 -12.81 -11.52
C ASP A 128 -10.71 -12.67 -11.75
N ILE A 129 -10.12 -11.57 -11.30
CA ILE A 129 -8.69 -11.28 -11.40
C ILE A 129 -8.18 -10.79 -10.04
N VAL A 130 -6.98 -11.24 -9.65
CA VAL A 130 -6.26 -10.65 -8.52
C VAL A 130 -5.01 -9.94 -9.02
N VAL A 131 -4.77 -8.73 -8.54
CA VAL A 131 -3.57 -7.95 -8.85
C VAL A 131 -2.82 -7.56 -7.58
N ILE A 132 -1.49 -7.70 -7.60
CA ILE A 132 -0.58 -7.30 -6.53
C ILE A 132 0.29 -6.16 -7.07
N VAL A 133 0.13 -4.96 -6.51
CA VAL A 133 0.72 -3.74 -7.08
C VAL A 133 1.95 -3.32 -6.27
N GLY A 134 2.97 -4.20 -6.24
CA GLY A 134 4.29 -3.96 -5.66
C GLY A 134 4.37 -4.06 -4.14
N ASP A 135 5.60 -4.03 -3.65
CA ASP A 135 6.00 -4.07 -2.24
C ASP A 135 5.36 -5.23 -1.47
N LEU A 136 5.48 -6.43 -2.05
CA LEU A 136 4.98 -7.66 -1.45
C LEU A 136 5.93 -8.20 -0.37
N ALA A 137 7.25 -7.99 -0.55
CA ALA A 137 8.29 -8.57 0.28
C ALA A 137 9.32 -7.54 0.76
N ASP A 138 9.67 -7.61 2.05
CA ASP A 138 10.62 -6.72 2.75
C ASP A 138 11.89 -7.43 3.22
N LEU A 139 12.21 -8.58 2.68
CA LEU A 139 13.43 -9.33 2.96
C LEU A 139 13.91 -10.05 1.70
N LYS A 140 15.18 -10.49 1.73
CA LYS A 140 15.75 -11.34 0.68
C LYS A 140 14.94 -12.62 0.50
N ALA A 141 14.94 -13.15 -0.71
CA ALA A 141 14.17 -14.32 -1.12
C ALA A 141 14.36 -15.53 -0.18
N GLU A 142 15.59 -15.79 0.27
CA GLU A 142 15.92 -16.93 1.14
C GLU A 142 15.20 -16.85 2.49
N LEU A 143 14.96 -15.64 2.99
CA LEU A 143 14.34 -15.38 4.28
C LEU A 143 12.80 -15.33 4.19
N VAL A 144 12.25 -14.85 3.06
CA VAL A 144 10.80 -14.58 2.95
C VAL A 144 10.03 -15.67 2.21
N GLN A 145 10.70 -16.54 1.43
CA GLN A 145 10.03 -17.52 0.56
C GLN A 145 9.02 -18.43 1.27
N LYS A 146 9.28 -18.80 2.54
CA LYS A 146 8.38 -19.64 3.34
C LYS A 146 7.12 -18.87 3.74
N ASP A 147 7.26 -17.58 4.02
CA ASP A 147 6.15 -16.72 4.43
C ASP A 147 5.24 -16.34 3.26
N LEU A 148 5.73 -16.44 2.02
CA LEU A 148 4.97 -16.17 0.79
C LEU A 148 4.14 -17.36 0.30
N THR A 149 4.30 -18.55 0.90
CA THR A 149 3.58 -19.76 0.45
C THR A 149 2.05 -19.67 0.42
N PRO A 150 1.35 -18.85 1.26
CA PRO A 150 -0.10 -18.69 1.17
C PRO A 150 -0.58 -18.15 -0.19
N LEU A 151 0.26 -17.42 -0.94
CA LEU A 151 -0.10 -16.90 -2.26
C LEU A 151 -0.56 -18.00 -3.24
N LYS A 152 -0.04 -19.22 -3.10
CA LYS A 152 -0.45 -20.38 -3.91
C LYS A 152 -1.93 -20.75 -3.75
N SER A 153 -2.54 -20.32 -2.64
CA SER A 153 -3.93 -20.62 -2.31
C SER A 153 -4.90 -19.53 -2.76
N ILE A 154 -4.42 -18.49 -3.44
CA ILE A 154 -5.30 -17.47 -4.02
C ILE A 154 -6.14 -18.11 -5.13
N GLN A 155 -7.46 -17.92 -5.04
CA GLN A 155 -8.42 -18.39 -6.01
C GLN A 155 -8.90 -17.20 -6.85
N SER A 156 -8.74 -17.32 -8.16
CA SER A 156 -9.25 -16.35 -9.13
C SER A 156 -9.51 -17.02 -10.47
N LYS A 157 -10.53 -16.56 -11.19
CA LYS A 157 -10.96 -17.16 -12.47
C LYS A 157 -9.89 -17.04 -13.57
N TYR A 158 -9.21 -15.90 -13.61
CA TYR A 158 -8.27 -15.57 -14.69
C TYR A 158 -6.84 -15.38 -14.23
N GLY A 159 -6.53 -15.73 -12.96
CA GLY A 159 -5.17 -15.75 -12.44
C GLY A 159 -4.80 -14.57 -11.55
N VAL A 160 -3.56 -14.62 -11.07
CA VAL A 160 -2.96 -13.64 -10.16
C VAL A 160 -1.79 -12.97 -10.86
N TYR A 161 -1.86 -11.65 -10.98
CA TYR A 161 -0.85 -10.85 -11.66
C TYR A 161 -0.18 -9.93 -10.66
N CYS A 162 1.12 -9.67 -10.83
CA CYS A 162 1.82 -8.73 -9.97
C CYS A 162 2.80 -7.86 -10.76
N VAL A 163 3.06 -6.69 -10.24
CA VAL A 163 4.19 -5.83 -10.62
C VAL A 163 5.11 -5.66 -9.42
N LEU A 164 6.35 -5.24 -9.68
CA LEU A 164 7.34 -4.97 -8.66
C LEU A 164 7.11 -3.59 -8.05
N GLY A 165 7.39 -3.47 -6.75
CA GLY A 165 7.56 -2.19 -6.09
C GLY A 165 9.03 -1.91 -5.78
N ASN A 166 9.33 -0.81 -5.12
CA ASN A 166 10.70 -0.43 -4.84
C ASN A 166 11.40 -1.36 -3.82
N HIS A 167 10.64 -1.99 -2.92
CA HIS A 167 11.21 -2.89 -1.92
C HIS A 167 11.78 -4.16 -2.51
N GLU A 168 11.21 -4.69 -3.58
CA GLU A 168 11.78 -5.84 -4.29
C GLU A 168 13.19 -5.52 -4.81
N TYR A 169 13.46 -4.29 -5.28
CA TYR A 169 14.80 -3.88 -5.72
C TYR A 169 15.79 -3.77 -4.57
N TYR A 170 15.36 -3.29 -3.41
CA TYR A 170 16.22 -3.18 -2.22
C TYR A 170 16.66 -4.55 -1.69
N HIS A 171 15.83 -5.58 -1.89
CA HIS A 171 16.02 -6.91 -1.29
C HIS A 171 16.45 -8.00 -2.28
N GLY A 172 16.73 -7.64 -3.54
CA GLY A 172 17.22 -8.59 -4.54
C GLY A 172 16.14 -9.06 -5.50
N VAL A 173 15.83 -8.19 -6.43
CA VAL A 173 14.69 -8.26 -7.36
C VAL A 173 14.61 -9.57 -8.14
N ASP A 174 15.75 -10.11 -8.65
CA ASP A 174 15.75 -11.33 -9.46
C ASP A 174 15.30 -12.55 -8.68
N ALA A 175 15.86 -12.72 -7.49
CA ALA A 175 15.54 -13.86 -6.63
C ALA A 175 14.08 -13.78 -6.14
N LEU A 176 13.56 -12.56 -5.87
CA LEU A 176 12.16 -12.35 -5.49
C LEU A 176 11.21 -12.63 -6.65
N ILE A 177 11.53 -12.25 -7.89
CA ILE A 177 10.74 -12.60 -9.08
C ILE A 177 10.57 -14.12 -9.18
N GLU A 178 11.66 -14.88 -9.00
CA GLU A 178 11.60 -16.35 -9.04
C GLU A 178 10.75 -16.94 -7.89
N VAL A 179 10.81 -16.35 -6.70
CA VAL A 179 9.93 -16.73 -5.58
C VAL A 179 8.46 -16.43 -5.90
N PHE A 180 8.16 -15.27 -6.51
CA PHE A 180 6.80 -14.92 -6.91
C PHE A 180 6.23 -15.88 -7.96
N LYS A 181 7.01 -16.22 -9.00
CA LYS A 181 6.64 -17.21 -10.01
C LYS A 181 6.40 -18.60 -9.38
N LYS A 182 7.26 -19.04 -8.45
CA LYS A 182 7.09 -20.29 -7.70
C LYS A 182 5.82 -20.31 -6.84
N ASN A 183 5.27 -19.15 -6.50
CA ASN A 183 4.01 -18.99 -5.79
C ASN A 183 2.82 -18.68 -6.72
N HIS A 184 2.93 -19.06 -8.01
CA HIS A 184 1.90 -18.95 -9.04
C HIS A 184 1.50 -17.52 -9.40
N LEU A 185 2.36 -16.53 -9.15
CA LEU A 185 2.14 -15.16 -9.59
C LEU A 185 2.69 -14.96 -11.01
N ARG A 186 1.91 -14.36 -11.88
CA ARG A 186 2.41 -13.83 -13.15
C ARG A 186 2.98 -12.44 -12.93
N VAL A 187 4.31 -12.32 -12.95
CA VAL A 187 5.01 -11.04 -12.80
C VAL A 187 5.01 -10.33 -14.16
N LEU A 188 4.33 -9.20 -14.26
CA LEU A 188 4.31 -8.36 -15.44
C LEU A 188 5.49 -7.38 -15.40
N GLN A 189 6.38 -7.50 -16.36
CA GLN A 189 7.61 -6.71 -16.44
C GLN A 189 7.64 -5.94 -17.76
N ASN A 190 7.10 -4.72 -17.78
CA ASN A 190 6.89 -3.93 -19.00
C ASN A 190 6.09 -4.74 -20.04
N GLU A 191 5.02 -5.36 -19.61
CA GLU A 191 4.23 -6.32 -20.40
C GLU A 191 2.75 -5.95 -20.39
N SER A 192 2.08 -6.18 -21.51
CA SER A 192 0.64 -6.11 -21.66
C SER A 192 0.08 -7.48 -22.01
N VAL A 193 -0.95 -7.93 -21.28
CA VAL A 193 -1.63 -9.21 -21.53
C VAL A 193 -3.12 -9.00 -21.69
N GLN A 194 -3.73 -9.75 -22.60
CA GLN A 194 -5.17 -9.73 -22.75
C GLN A 194 -5.81 -10.75 -21.82
N VAL A 195 -6.67 -10.29 -20.92
CA VAL A 195 -7.36 -11.14 -19.94
C VAL A 195 -8.74 -10.56 -19.61
N ALA A 196 -9.77 -11.40 -19.55
CA ALA A 196 -11.15 -11.02 -19.22
C ALA A 196 -11.67 -9.80 -20.03
N GLY A 197 -11.30 -9.68 -21.29
CA GLY A 197 -11.70 -8.55 -22.13
C GLY A 197 -10.99 -7.23 -21.83
N LEU A 198 -9.85 -7.28 -21.13
CA LEU A 198 -9.02 -6.13 -20.77
C LEU A 198 -7.59 -6.29 -21.33
N ASN A 199 -6.92 -5.17 -21.59
CA ASN A 199 -5.47 -5.13 -21.60
C ASN A 199 -5.00 -4.90 -20.16
N LEU A 200 -4.54 -5.94 -19.49
CA LEU A 200 -3.89 -5.81 -18.18
C LEU A 200 -2.40 -5.57 -18.40
N MET A 201 -1.95 -4.38 -18.09
CA MET A 201 -0.58 -3.92 -18.33
C MET A 201 0.17 -3.81 -17.01
N GLY A 202 1.44 -4.18 -16.98
CA GLY A 202 2.30 -4.01 -15.83
C GLY A 202 3.62 -3.35 -16.21
N VAL A 203 4.00 -2.34 -15.49
CA VAL A 203 5.27 -1.64 -15.67
C VAL A 203 6.18 -1.87 -14.46
N ASN A 204 7.47 -1.98 -14.71
CA ASN A 204 8.49 -2.02 -13.68
C ASN A 204 8.50 -0.73 -12.85
N ASP A 205 8.97 -0.79 -11.59
CA ASP A 205 8.95 0.38 -10.71
C ASP A 205 9.96 1.45 -11.15
N LEU A 206 9.63 2.72 -10.86
CA LEU A 206 10.48 3.88 -11.15
C LEU A 206 11.87 3.80 -10.52
N ILE A 207 12.02 3.05 -9.42
CA ILE A 207 13.31 2.83 -8.76
C ILE A 207 14.30 2.10 -9.67
N GLY A 208 13.81 1.38 -10.68
CA GLY A 208 14.62 0.70 -11.70
C GLY A 208 15.60 1.65 -12.38
N TYR A 209 15.22 2.90 -12.64
CA TYR A 209 16.12 3.93 -13.16
C TYR A 209 17.35 4.15 -12.26
N ARG A 210 17.15 4.16 -10.93
CA ARG A 210 18.25 4.32 -9.97
C ARG A 210 19.17 3.11 -9.92
N PHE A 211 18.59 1.91 -10.01
CA PHE A 211 19.33 0.65 -9.99
C PHE A 211 19.89 0.25 -11.35
N LYS A 212 19.50 0.95 -12.42
CA LYS A 212 19.83 0.63 -13.82
C LYS A 212 19.52 -0.84 -14.15
N ARG A 213 18.38 -1.30 -13.64
CA ARG A 213 17.94 -2.68 -13.78
C ARG A 213 16.42 -2.75 -13.72
N PHE A 214 15.82 -3.55 -14.62
CA PHE A 214 14.37 -3.61 -14.77
C PHE A 214 13.77 -2.20 -14.79
N GLU A 215 14.29 -1.33 -15.65
CA GLU A 215 13.79 0.03 -15.80
C GLU A 215 12.35 0.00 -16.34
N PRO A 216 11.50 0.95 -15.94
CA PRO A 216 10.15 1.03 -16.48
C PRO A 216 10.17 1.45 -17.96
N ASP A 217 9.40 0.74 -18.80
CA ASP A 217 9.20 1.07 -20.20
C ASP A 217 7.71 1.32 -20.46
N PHE A 218 7.32 2.56 -20.32
CA PHE A 218 5.93 2.99 -20.50
C PHE A 218 5.46 2.96 -21.96
N LYS A 219 6.37 2.94 -22.92
CA LYS A 219 6.02 2.90 -24.35
C LYS A 219 5.67 1.48 -24.80
N THR A 220 6.50 0.52 -24.44
CA THR A 220 6.34 -0.88 -24.85
C THR A 220 5.02 -1.47 -24.40
N ILE A 221 4.54 -1.16 -23.18
CA ILE A 221 3.27 -1.71 -22.67
C ILE A 221 2.06 -1.31 -23.53
N PHE A 222 2.06 -0.11 -24.11
CA PHE A 222 0.97 0.33 -25.00
C PHE A 222 1.09 -0.22 -26.42
N THR A 223 2.31 -0.45 -26.92
CA THR A 223 2.50 -1.06 -28.25
C THR A 223 2.06 -2.53 -28.29
N GLN A 224 2.06 -3.21 -27.16
CA GLN A 224 1.59 -4.60 -26.99
C GLN A 224 0.07 -4.68 -26.75
N ALA A 225 -0.58 -3.58 -26.43
CA ALA A 225 -1.99 -3.55 -26.09
C ALA A 225 -2.88 -3.61 -27.33
N ASN A 226 -4.02 -4.31 -27.21
CA ASN A 226 -5.05 -4.29 -28.25
C ASN A 226 -5.86 -2.98 -28.16
N PRO A 227 -5.88 -2.13 -29.20
CA PRO A 227 -6.52 -0.82 -29.14
C PRO A 227 -8.06 -0.89 -28.98
N ASN A 228 -8.66 -2.05 -29.20
CA ASN A 228 -10.11 -2.25 -29.07
C ASN A 228 -10.56 -2.69 -27.67
N LEU A 229 -9.63 -2.93 -26.75
CA LEU A 229 -9.90 -3.34 -25.38
C LEU A 229 -9.54 -2.23 -24.38
N PRO A 230 -10.31 -2.07 -23.31
CA PRO A 230 -9.94 -1.13 -22.26
C PRO A 230 -8.65 -1.55 -21.55
N SER A 231 -7.90 -0.57 -21.07
CA SER A 231 -6.57 -0.71 -20.51
C SER A 231 -6.57 -0.49 -18.98
N VAL A 232 -6.02 -1.45 -18.25
CA VAL A 232 -5.77 -1.38 -16.81
C VAL A 232 -4.27 -1.49 -16.57
N LEU A 233 -3.63 -0.41 -16.13
CA LEU A 233 -2.20 -0.37 -15.87
C LEU A 233 -1.92 -0.56 -14.38
N LEU A 234 -1.06 -1.50 -14.06
CA LEU A 234 -0.46 -1.68 -12.75
C LEU A 234 0.88 -0.94 -12.71
N SER A 235 1.00 0.04 -11.82
CA SER A 235 2.25 0.75 -11.57
C SER A 235 2.35 1.11 -10.10
N HIS A 236 3.39 0.64 -9.42
CA HIS A 236 3.47 0.76 -7.98
C HIS A 236 3.37 2.20 -7.48
N GLN A 237 4.14 3.15 -8.06
CA GLN A 237 4.17 4.54 -7.62
C GLN A 237 3.17 5.42 -8.39
N PRO A 238 2.27 6.18 -7.72
CA PRO A 238 1.31 7.08 -8.37
C PRO A 238 1.95 8.13 -9.28
N LYS A 239 3.13 8.62 -8.92
CA LYS A 239 3.84 9.62 -9.73
C LYS A 239 4.25 9.11 -11.13
N SER A 240 4.14 7.81 -11.40
CA SER A 240 4.36 7.23 -12.72
C SER A 240 3.47 7.84 -13.80
N ILE A 241 2.29 8.37 -13.43
CA ILE A 241 1.38 9.09 -14.32
C ILE A 241 2.06 10.23 -15.11
N ARG A 242 3.15 10.80 -14.55
CA ARG A 242 3.89 11.90 -15.16
C ARG A 242 4.76 11.44 -16.36
N TYR A 243 5.08 10.14 -16.42
CA TYR A 243 5.92 9.54 -17.45
C TYR A 243 5.09 8.92 -18.60
N LEU A 244 3.76 8.87 -18.43
CA LEU A 244 2.86 8.29 -19.41
C LEU A 244 2.54 9.31 -20.51
N GLU A 245 2.99 9.07 -21.73
CA GLU A 245 2.58 9.82 -22.93
C GLU A 245 1.13 9.47 -23.30
N GLN A 246 0.83 8.17 -23.35
CA GLN A 246 -0.52 7.64 -23.48
C GLN A 246 -1.08 7.27 -22.10
N LYS A 247 -2.35 7.58 -21.86
CA LYS A 247 -3.00 7.28 -20.58
C LYS A 247 -3.81 5.99 -20.65
N PRO A 248 -3.75 5.13 -19.64
CA PRO A 248 -4.65 3.97 -19.53
C PRO A 248 -6.05 4.44 -19.11
N ASP A 249 -7.07 3.62 -19.35
CA ASP A 249 -8.42 3.89 -18.85
C ASP A 249 -8.46 3.85 -17.31
N LEU A 250 -7.68 2.93 -16.72
CA LEU A 250 -7.54 2.80 -15.27
C LEU A 250 -6.07 2.56 -14.88
N LEU A 251 -5.55 3.36 -13.94
CA LEU A 251 -4.24 3.17 -13.32
C LEU A 251 -4.42 2.72 -11.87
N LEU A 252 -3.78 1.61 -11.50
CA LEU A 252 -3.79 1.06 -10.14
C LEU A 252 -2.41 1.23 -9.50
N CYS A 253 -2.38 1.87 -8.31
CA CYS A 253 -1.16 2.21 -7.60
C CYS A 253 -1.22 1.86 -6.11
N GLY A 254 -0.04 1.63 -5.52
CA GLY A 254 0.21 1.50 -4.08
C GLY A 254 1.20 2.55 -3.57
N HIS A 255 2.28 2.09 -2.89
CA HIS A 255 3.47 2.83 -2.48
C HIS A 255 3.28 3.85 -1.35
N THR A 256 2.18 4.55 -1.33
CA THR A 256 2.01 5.75 -0.49
C THR A 256 1.58 5.45 0.94
N HIS A 257 1.04 4.25 1.20
CA HIS A 257 0.40 3.88 2.47
C HIS A 257 -0.64 4.90 2.97
N ALA A 258 -1.23 5.72 2.07
CA ALA A 258 -2.01 6.90 2.41
C ALA A 258 -1.25 7.86 3.36
N GLY A 259 0.09 7.85 3.29
CA GLY A 259 0.98 8.60 4.17
C GLY A 259 1.18 7.99 5.55
N GLN A 260 0.62 6.83 5.83
CA GLN A 260 0.73 5.98 7.02
C GLN A 260 0.54 6.67 8.38
N ILE A 261 1.27 7.76 8.66
CA ILE A 261 1.20 8.53 9.93
C ILE A 261 1.08 10.02 9.62
N PHE A 262 -0.07 10.64 9.95
CA PHE A 262 -0.19 12.09 9.86
C PHE A 262 0.70 12.78 10.93
N PRO A 263 1.42 13.87 10.59
CA PRO A 263 1.40 14.68 9.35
C PRO A 263 2.42 14.25 8.26
N PHE A 264 3.11 13.11 8.39
CA PHE A 264 4.07 12.62 7.38
C PHE A 264 3.42 12.47 6.00
N SER A 265 2.12 12.24 5.95
CA SER A 265 1.31 12.22 4.73
C SER A 265 1.46 13.47 3.85
N LEU A 266 1.79 14.64 4.42
CA LEU A 266 2.04 15.86 3.67
C LEU A 266 3.31 15.76 2.82
N LEU A 267 4.37 15.14 3.35
CA LEU A 267 5.62 14.90 2.62
C LEU A 267 5.40 13.87 1.50
N VAL A 268 4.65 12.81 1.78
CA VAL A 268 4.28 11.82 0.76
C VAL A 268 3.47 12.47 -0.36
N TRP A 269 2.54 13.37 -0.03
CA TRP A 269 1.76 14.13 -1.01
C TRP A 269 2.63 15.03 -1.88
N LEU A 270 3.65 15.69 -1.31
CA LEU A 270 4.57 16.54 -2.07
C LEU A 270 5.34 15.75 -3.13
N ASP A 271 5.76 14.51 -2.83
CA ASP A 271 6.47 13.64 -3.79
C ASP A 271 5.51 13.00 -4.80
N GLN A 272 4.46 12.33 -4.31
CA GLN A 272 3.61 11.47 -5.12
C GLN A 272 2.41 12.17 -5.75
N LYS A 273 1.96 13.29 -5.20
CA LYS A 273 0.77 14.08 -5.59
C LYS A 273 -0.56 13.38 -5.23
N TYR A 274 -0.68 12.09 -5.50
CA TYR A 274 -1.86 11.26 -5.23
C TYR A 274 -1.51 10.24 -4.15
N ILE A 275 -2.22 10.29 -3.01
CA ILE A 275 -1.82 9.48 -1.85
C ILE A 275 -2.81 8.39 -1.47
N TYR A 276 -4.09 8.54 -1.80
CA TYR A 276 -5.12 7.55 -1.46
C TYR A 276 -6.45 7.87 -2.11
N GLY A 277 -7.13 6.84 -2.60
CA GLY A 277 -8.51 6.94 -3.07
C GLY A 277 -8.67 6.79 -4.57
N HIS A 278 -9.82 7.19 -5.09
CA HIS A 278 -10.17 7.11 -6.49
C HIS A 278 -10.18 8.53 -7.09
N TYR A 279 -9.33 8.75 -8.07
CA TYR A 279 -9.16 10.01 -8.77
C TYR A 279 -9.72 9.91 -10.19
N HIS A 280 -10.50 10.90 -10.61
CA HIS A 280 -10.95 11.09 -11.98
C HIS A 280 -10.07 12.16 -12.62
N LEU A 281 -9.13 11.73 -13.46
CA LEU A 281 -8.28 12.61 -14.24
C LEU A 281 -8.93 12.84 -15.60
N LYS A 282 -8.45 13.81 -16.37
CA LYS A 282 -9.06 14.17 -17.66
C LYS A 282 -9.24 12.96 -18.59
N ASP A 283 -8.19 12.12 -18.71
CA ASP A 283 -8.15 11.02 -19.69
C ASP A 283 -7.83 9.67 -19.03
N CYS A 284 -7.96 9.55 -17.70
CA CYS A 284 -7.61 8.36 -16.94
C CYS A 284 -8.32 8.35 -15.59
N GLN A 285 -8.73 7.18 -15.13
CA GLN A 285 -9.08 6.99 -13.73
C GLN A 285 -7.88 6.41 -12.98
N MET A 286 -7.66 6.81 -11.72
CA MET A 286 -6.56 6.30 -10.90
C MET A 286 -7.08 5.87 -9.54
N ILE A 287 -6.73 4.66 -9.12
CA ILE A 287 -6.96 4.20 -7.74
C ILE A 287 -5.61 4.04 -7.07
N VAL A 288 -5.44 4.72 -5.93
CA VAL A 288 -4.27 4.58 -5.07
C VAL A 288 -4.70 3.90 -3.79
N SER A 289 -4.15 2.71 -3.54
CA SER A 289 -4.41 1.95 -2.32
C SER A 289 -3.60 2.48 -1.15
N SER A 290 -4.15 2.34 0.05
CA SER A 290 -3.39 2.56 1.29
C SER A 290 -2.49 1.37 1.67
N GLY A 291 -2.52 0.28 0.90
CA GLY A 291 -1.75 -0.93 1.16
C GLY A 291 -2.35 -1.87 2.21
N CYS A 292 -1.97 -3.13 2.14
CA CYS A 292 -2.44 -4.17 3.07
C CYS A 292 -1.62 -4.22 4.36
N GLY A 293 -0.32 -3.97 4.28
CA GLY A 293 0.62 -4.01 5.41
C GLY A 293 0.98 -2.62 5.93
N PHE A 294 2.17 -2.50 6.43
CA PHE A 294 2.78 -1.23 6.83
C PHE A 294 4.29 -1.29 6.59
N TRP A 295 4.89 -0.13 6.38
CA TRP A 295 6.33 0.01 6.25
C TRP A 295 6.92 0.65 7.52
N GLY A 296 8.01 0.09 8.06
CA GLY A 296 8.66 0.57 9.27
C GLY A 296 7.76 0.40 10.51
N PRO A 297 7.28 1.50 11.15
CA PRO A 297 6.49 1.41 12.37
C PRO A 297 5.14 0.72 12.15
N PRO A 298 4.75 -0.23 13.04
CA PRO A 298 3.45 -0.89 12.99
C PRO A 298 2.32 0.02 13.49
N VAL A 299 2.19 1.21 12.90
CA VAL A 299 1.25 2.26 13.32
C VAL A 299 0.67 2.95 12.09
N ARG A 300 -0.67 3.05 12.02
CA ARG A 300 -1.38 3.80 10.99
C ARG A 300 -2.32 4.82 11.64
N ILE A 301 -2.04 6.13 11.48
CA ILE A 301 -2.84 7.23 12.01
C ILE A 301 -3.57 7.95 10.89
N PHE A 302 -4.90 8.01 10.98
CA PHE A 302 -5.85 8.50 9.96
C PHE A 302 -5.85 7.70 8.66
N THR A 303 -5.26 6.50 8.66
CA THR A 303 -5.26 5.56 7.53
C THR A 303 -5.48 4.14 8.04
N LYS A 304 -5.84 3.22 7.16
CA LYS A 304 -6.12 1.80 7.48
C LYS A 304 -5.44 0.91 6.47
N SER A 305 -5.16 -0.34 6.87
CA SER A 305 -4.78 -1.39 5.92
C SER A 305 -6.00 -1.85 5.14
N GLU A 306 -5.87 -2.02 3.81
CA GLU A 306 -7.01 -2.36 2.97
C GLU A 306 -6.71 -3.37 1.86
N ILE A 307 -7.75 -4.10 1.49
CA ILE A 307 -7.90 -4.81 0.20
C ILE A 307 -8.89 -4.00 -0.63
N VAL A 308 -8.57 -3.70 -1.89
CA VAL A 308 -9.47 -2.95 -2.77
C VAL A 308 -10.21 -3.91 -3.69
N SER A 309 -11.53 -3.97 -3.55
CA SER A 309 -12.44 -4.72 -4.39
C SER A 309 -13.00 -3.80 -5.48
N ILE A 310 -12.68 -4.07 -6.75
CA ILE A 310 -12.98 -3.18 -7.87
C ILE A 310 -13.93 -3.89 -8.82
N HIS A 311 -15.16 -3.38 -8.95
CA HIS A 311 -16.11 -3.84 -9.95
C HIS A 311 -15.96 -3.00 -11.21
N LEU A 312 -15.31 -3.58 -12.23
CA LEU A 312 -15.20 -3.00 -13.56
C LEU A 312 -16.52 -3.25 -14.30
N LYS A 313 -17.11 -2.21 -14.85
CA LYS A 313 -18.41 -2.26 -15.53
C LYS A 313 -18.31 -1.65 -16.92
N PRO A 314 -19.06 -2.16 -17.91
CA PRO A 314 -19.26 -1.46 -19.17
C PRO A 314 -19.82 -0.05 -18.94
N GLU A 315 -19.34 0.95 -19.70
CA GLU A 315 -19.83 2.34 -19.54
C GLU A 315 -21.31 2.46 -19.89
N ASN A 316 -21.81 1.63 -20.83
CA ASN A 316 -23.19 1.69 -21.32
C ASN A 316 -24.19 0.86 -20.49
N GLN A 317 -23.80 0.25 -19.39
CA GLN A 317 -24.72 -0.39 -18.45
C GLN A 317 -25.10 0.62 -17.35
N ALA A 318 -26.38 1.04 -17.39
CA ALA A 318 -27.00 1.91 -16.39
C ALA A 318 -27.11 1.22 -15.02
#